data_2723dfe6d4ef76067761aa1a1a2efdb3
#
_entry.id   2723dfe6d4ef76067761aa1a1a2efdb3
#
_cell.length_a   1.000
_cell.length_b   1.000
_cell.length_c   1.000
_cell.angle_alpha   90.00
_cell.angle_beta   90.00
_cell.angle_gamma   90.00
#
_symmetry.space_group_name_H-M   'P 1'
#
loop_
_entity.id
_entity.type
_entity.pdbx_description
1 polymer ?
#
loop_
_entity_poly.entity_id
_entity_poly.type
_entity_poly.pdbx_seq_one_letter_code
_entity_poly.pdbx_strand_id
1 'polypeptide(L)'
;MRKRVLAVIAALVVAALGYWGYTYYLLAQPDAIKATGTIEATTVDITASLSGTIEAILMQEGEQVSEGQLLVQLSRSDLVAQAERDALGVMAAEARLNDLLDGARQQEIEAAEAQVAFKGAARLQAQKDLTRAESLFQAGALSQEELEKAQLGLQKIETELKAAEAQLNLLKAGSRPAAIDAARAEVERSRAVWQASQAMLEDLQLVSPLDGTVVSRNYETGEFVAVGSPVVTVADLQSLWIKVYVPTVDLPQVFLGQKAAITVSGSTQTYTGTVSHIATQGEFTPKTIQTEKERANVVYAVKISLDEPDNLLKPGMPADVIFIQE
;
A
#
# COMPACT_ATOMS: atom_id res chain seq x y z
N MET A 1 9.08 87.35 45.66
CA MET A 1 8.17 86.76 44.64
C MET A 1 8.88 86.02 43.52
N ARG A 2 10.02 86.47 43.01
CA ARG A 2 10.77 85.77 41.92
C ARG A 2 11.16 84.31 42.18
N LYS A 3 11.57 83.95 43.42
CA LYS A 3 11.98 82.58 43.78
C LYS A 3 10.80 81.55 43.78
N ARG A 4 9.59 82.00 44.12
CA ARG A 4 8.38 81.15 44.11
C ARG A 4 7.87 80.90 42.68
N VAL A 5 8.01 81.91 41.79
CA VAL A 5 7.63 81.72 40.38
C VAL A 5 8.61 80.75 39.67
N LEU A 6 9.91 80.87 39.96
CA LEU A 6 10.91 79.89 39.41
C LEU A 6 10.67 78.48 39.88
N ALA A 7 10.26 78.26 41.15
CA ALA A 7 9.93 76.91 41.66
C ALA A 7 8.67 76.31 40.97
N VAL A 8 7.66 77.11 40.68
CA VAL A 8 6.47 76.70 39.97
C VAL A 8 6.76 76.37 38.50
N ILE A 9 7.62 77.15 37.84
CA ILE A 9 8.06 76.81 36.47
C ILE A 9 8.87 75.54 36.42
N ALA A 10 9.80 75.38 37.39
CA ALA A 10 10.58 74.09 37.46
C ALA A 10 9.68 72.91 37.72
N ALA A 11 8.68 72.99 38.57
CA ALA A 11 7.70 71.87 38.79
C ALA A 11 6.86 71.55 37.55
N LEU A 12 6.44 72.56 36.79
CA LEU A 12 5.72 72.36 35.53
C LEU A 12 6.60 71.74 34.45
N VAL A 13 7.89 72.08 34.37
CA VAL A 13 8.82 71.44 33.41
C VAL A 13 9.08 70.03 33.78
N VAL A 14 9.24 69.67 35.08
CA VAL A 14 9.40 68.32 35.52
C VAL A 14 8.14 67.49 35.27
N ALA A 15 6.95 68.08 35.51
CA ALA A 15 5.68 67.44 35.21
C ALA A 15 5.49 67.18 33.69
N ALA A 16 5.87 68.18 32.85
CA ALA A 16 5.82 68.05 31.40
C ALA A 16 6.81 67.00 30.86
N LEU A 17 8.03 66.99 31.41
CA LEU A 17 9.02 65.92 31.04
C LEU A 17 8.58 64.51 31.52
N GLY A 18 7.99 64.44 32.70
CA GLY A 18 7.42 63.16 33.21
C GLY A 18 6.24 62.69 32.34
N TYR A 19 5.34 63.62 31.98
CA TYR A 19 4.22 63.35 31.07
C TYR A 19 4.70 62.95 29.66
N TRP A 20 5.70 63.65 29.14
CA TRP A 20 6.30 63.30 27.84
C TRP A 20 7.04 61.96 27.87
N GLY A 21 7.80 61.67 28.92
CA GLY A 21 8.44 60.38 29.13
C GLY A 21 7.43 59.23 29.27
N TYR A 22 6.32 59.50 30.01
CA TYR A 22 5.25 58.51 30.17
C TYR A 22 4.52 58.25 28.87
N THR A 23 4.18 59.26 28.08
CA THR A 23 3.56 59.10 26.76
C THR A 23 4.50 58.46 25.76
N TYR A 24 5.81 58.77 25.79
CA TYR A 24 6.82 58.15 24.96
C TYR A 24 6.98 56.68 25.30
N TYR A 25 6.96 56.33 26.60
CA TYR A 25 7.02 54.90 27.04
C TYR A 25 5.78 54.13 26.63
N LEU A 26 4.59 54.68 26.70
CA LEU A 26 3.34 54.06 26.23
C LEU A 26 3.27 53.90 24.71
N LEU A 27 3.83 54.86 23.96
CA LEU A 27 3.90 54.81 22.48
C LEU A 27 5.06 53.98 21.98
N ALA A 28 6.05 53.67 22.80
CA ALA A 28 7.21 52.85 22.45
C ALA A 28 7.03 51.33 22.68
N GLN A 29 5.83 50.89 23.11
CA GLN A 29 5.57 49.46 23.06
C GLN A 29 5.45 49.04 21.58
N PRO A 30 6.32 48.12 21.11
CA PRO A 30 6.21 47.66 19.74
C PRO A 30 4.81 47.06 19.53
N ASP A 31 4.10 47.56 18.54
CA ASP A 31 2.80 47.01 18.16
C ASP A 31 2.98 45.52 17.90
N ALA A 32 2.36 44.65 18.71
CA ALA A 32 2.40 43.23 18.51
C ALA A 32 1.87 42.94 17.11
N ILE A 33 2.66 42.20 16.33
CA ILE A 33 2.26 41.78 14.98
C ILE A 33 0.99 40.96 15.07
N LYS A 34 -0.05 41.45 14.41
CA LYS A 34 -1.36 40.79 14.35
C LYS A 34 -1.61 40.32 12.92
N ALA A 35 -2.03 39.09 12.78
CA ALA A 35 -2.43 38.54 11.49
C ALA A 35 -3.72 37.75 11.65
N THR A 36 -4.57 37.79 10.63
CA THR A 36 -5.82 37.05 10.59
C THR A 36 -5.66 35.90 9.59
N GLY A 37 -6.21 34.75 9.90
CA GLY A 37 -6.16 33.56 9.05
C GLY A 37 -7.32 32.63 9.28
N THR A 38 -7.18 31.42 8.78
CA THR A 38 -8.15 30.33 8.93
C THR A 38 -7.50 29.11 9.53
N ILE A 39 -8.24 28.41 10.36
CA ILE A 39 -7.85 27.07 10.84
C ILE A 39 -7.96 26.10 9.67
N GLU A 40 -6.94 25.32 9.45
CA GLU A 40 -6.88 24.27 8.44
C GLU A 40 -6.47 22.95 9.10
N ALA A 41 -6.84 21.84 8.46
CA ALA A 41 -6.42 20.50 8.81
C ALA A 41 -5.74 19.84 7.62
N THR A 42 -4.94 18.84 7.89
CA THR A 42 -4.46 17.99 6.81
C THR A 42 -5.60 17.08 6.35
N THR A 43 -6.00 17.23 5.09
CA THR A 43 -7.07 16.44 4.49
C THR A 43 -6.49 15.47 3.47
N VAL A 44 -7.03 14.26 3.40
CA VAL A 44 -6.71 13.27 2.38
C VAL A 44 -8.00 12.86 1.66
N ASP A 45 -7.99 13.02 0.35
CA ASP A 45 -9.07 12.56 -0.52
C ASP A 45 -8.83 11.09 -0.87
N ILE A 46 -9.73 10.24 -0.43
CA ILE A 46 -9.73 8.81 -0.74
C ILE A 46 -10.38 8.65 -2.09
N THR A 47 -9.56 8.34 -3.09
CA THR A 47 -9.97 8.21 -4.48
C THR A 47 -10.16 6.75 -4.87
N ALA A 48 -11.07 6.49 -5.79
CA ALA A 48 -11.27 5.16 -6.35
C ALA A 48 -10.08 4.75 -7.23
N SER A 49 -9.39 3.68 -6.87
CA SER A 49 -8.29 3.08 -7.68
C SER A 49 -8.84 2.41 -8.94
N LEU A 50 -10.05 1.85 -8.87
CA LEU A 50 -10.77 1.24 -9.98
C LEU A 50 -12.17 1.85 -10.11
N SER A 51 -12.70 1.87 -11.34
CA SER A 51 -14.09 2.22 -11.56
C SER A 51 -15.02 1.12 -11.08
N GLY A 52 -16.15 1.48 -10.51
CA GLY A 52 -17.16 0.51 -10.04
C GLY A 52 -18.42 1.18 -9.55
N THR A 53 -19.42 0.39 -9.18
CA THR A 53 -20.62 0.87 -8.53
C THR A 53 -20.46 0.75 -7.01
N ILE A 54 -20.85 1.75 -6.25
CA ILE A 54 -20.81 1.70 -4.80
C ILE A 54 -21.82 0.67 -4.30
N GLU A 55 -21.32 -0.38 -3.68
CA GLU A 55 -22.12 -1.43 -3.07
C GLU A 55 -22.57 -1.05 -1.66
N ALA A 56 -21.63 -0.54 -0.85
CA ALA A 56 -21.88 -0.13 0.52
C ALA A 56 -20.99 1.04 0.92
N ILE A 57 -21.55 1.91 1.77
CA ILE A 57 -20.84 2.98 2.48
C ILE A 57 -20.96 2.68 3.96
N LEU A 58 -19.84 2.51 4.66
CA LEU A 58 -19.78 2.00 6.03
C LEU A 58 -19.50 3.09 7.07
N MET A 59 -19.55 4.35 6.68
CA MET A 59 -19.28 5.50 7.54
C MET A 59 -20.26 6.64 7.28
N GLN A 60 -20.30 7.63 8.20
CA GLN A 60 -21.07 8.86 8.08
C GLN A 60 -20.17 10.09 8.15
N GLU A 61 -20.65 11.21 7.60
CA GLU A 61 -19.95 12.49 7.76
C GLU A 61 -19.89 12.89 9.24
N GLY A 62 -18.73 13.34 9.68
CA GLY A 62 -18.43 13.64 11.08
C GLY A 62 -18.01 12.44 11.92
N GLU A 63 -18.02 11.22 11.40
CA GLU A 63 -17.57 10.00 12.10
C GLU A 63 -16.04 9.94 12.17
N GLN A 64 -15.51 9.46 13.31
CA GLN A 64 -14.09 9.16 13.48
C GLN A 64 -13.78 7.81 12.86
N VAL A 65 -12.69 7.76 12.11
CA VAL A 65 -12.21 6.55 11.43
C VAL A 65 -10.74 6.32 11.75
N SER A 66 -10.35 5.05 11.76
CA SER A 66 -8.97 4.64 11.99
C SER A 66 -8.25 4.26 10.70
N GLU A 67 -6.91 4.34 10.71
CA GLU A 67 -6.07 3.87 9.61
C GLU A 67 -6.40 2.39 9.28
N GLY A 68 -6.58 2.09 7.98
CA GLY A 68 -6.96 0.76 7.48
C GLY A 68 -8.44 0.42 7.63
N GLN A 69 -9.27 1.27 8.23
CA GLN A 69 -10.71 1.04 8.32
C GLN A 69 -11.37 1.10 6.95
N LEU A 70 -12.18 0.09 6.62
CA LEU A 70 -12.98 0.05 5.38
C LEU A 70 -14.08 1.10 5.44
N LEU A 71 -14.10 2.00 4.47
CA LEU A 71 -15.05 3.11 4.37
C LEU A 71 -16.11 2.86 3.29
N VAL A 72 -15.65 2.41 2.12
CA VAL A 72 -16.53 2.20 0.96
C VAL A 72 -16.15 0.90 0.27
N GLN A 73 -17.17 0.12 -0.11
CA GLN A 73 -17.03 -1.08 -0.92
C GLN A 73 -17.57 -0.80 -2.32
N LEU A 74 -16.73 -1.02 -3.33
CA LEU A 74 -17.15 -1.00 -4.73
C LEU A 74 -17.51 -2.41 -5.21
N SER A 75 -18.46 -2.52 -6.13
CA SER A 75 -18.88 -3.77 -6.76
C SER A 75 -18.43 -3.82 -8.23
N ARG A 76 -17.81 -4.95 -8.60
CA ARG A 76 -17.36 -5.29 -9.96
C ARG A 76 -17.49 -6.81 -10.17
N SER A 77 -18.64 -7.25 -10.63
CA SER A 77 -18.93 -8.69 -10.84
C SER A 77 -17.99 -9.36 -11.86
N ASP A 78 -17.51 -8.60 -12.83
CA ASP A 78 -16.52 -9.08 -13.82
C ASP A 78 -15.17 -9.42 -13.19
N LEU A 79 -14.69 -8.61 -12.23
CA LEU A 79 -13.44 -8.88 -11.51
C LEU A 79 -13.58 -10.07 -10.55
N VAL A 80 -14.74 -10.23 -9.90
CA VAL A 80 -15.04 -11.40 -9.06
C VAL A 80 -14.99 -12.67 -9.92
N ALA A 81 -15.70 -12.68 -11.06
CA ALA A 81 -15.70 -13.82 -11.97
C ALA A 81 -14.30 -14.10 -12.57
N GLN A 82 -13.49 -13.05 -12.75
CA GLN A 82 -12.10 -13.20 -13.18
C GLN A 82 -11.24 -13.88 -12.12
N ALA A 83 -11.31 -13.44 -10.87
CA ALA A 83 -10.56 -14.04 -9.77
C ALA A 83 -10.94 -15.51 -9.54
N GLU A 84 -12.23 -15.85 -9.65
CA GLU A 84 -12.71 -17.23 -9.58
C GLU A 84 -12.14 -18.10 -10.72
N ARG A 85 -12.17 -17.59 -11.95
CA ARG A 85 -11.58 -18.29 -13.11
C ARG A 85 -10.08 -18.52 -12.92
N ASP A 86 -9.36 -17.52 -12.43
CA ASP A 86 -7.91 -17.59 -12.24
C ASP A 86 -7.57 -18.56 -11.08
N ALA A 87 -8.40 -18.64 -10.03
CA ALA A 87 -8.30 -19.65 -8.97
C ALA A 87 -8.47 -21.07 -9.52
N LEU A 88 -9.46 -21.29 -10.41
CA LEU A 88 -9.62 -22.57 -11.08
C LEU A 88 -8.43 -22.93 -11.97
N GLY A 89 -7.77 -21.92 -12.55
CA GLY A 89 -6.52 -22.08 -13.29
C GLY A 89 -5.38 -22.64 -12.43
N VAL A 90 -5.25 -22.17 -11.19
CA VAL A 90 -4.29 -22.71 -10.20
C VAL A 90 -4.60 -24.17 -9.89
N MET A 91 -5.86 -24.49 -9.60
CA MET A 91 -6.28 -25.87 -9.29
C MET A 91 -6.00 -26.84 -10.46
N ALA A 92 -6.22 -26.40 -11.69
CA ALA A 92 -5.94 -27.21 -12.89
C ALA A 92 -4.43 -27.46 -13.06
N ALA A 93 -3.59 -26.43 -12.82
CA ALA A 93 -2.13 -26.56 -12.88
C ALA A 93 -1.59 -27.47 -11.76
N GLU A 94 -2.12 -27.36 -10.54
CA GLU A 94 -1.77 -28.25 -9.42
C GLU A 94 -2.19 -29.69 -9.67
N ALA A 95 -3.38 -29.93 -10.22
CA ALA A 95 -3.82 -31.27 -10.58
C ALA A 95 -2.90 -31.91 -11.61
N ARG A 96 -2.44 -31.15 -12.61
CA ARG A 96 -1.48 -31.62 -13.62
C ARG A 96 -0.10 -31.93 -13.02
N LEU A 97 0.37 -31.09 -12.08
CA LEU A 97 1.62 -31.35 -11.36
C LEU A 97 1.52 -32.64 -10.55
N ASN A 98 0.41 -32.83 -9.82
CA ASN A 98 0.18 -34.04 -9.02
C ASN A 98 0.14 -35.29 -9.90
N ASP A 99 -0.53 -35.27 -11.06
CA ASP A 99 -0.55 -36.39 -12.02
C ASP A 99 0.87 -36.76 -12.49
N LEU A 100 1.74 -35.76 -12.71
CA LEU A 100 3.15 -36.03 -13.05
C LEU A 100 3.97 -36.55 -11.88
N LEU A 101 3.67 -36.14 -10.64
CA LEU A 101 4.34 -36.62 -9.42
C LEU A 101 3.92 -38.03 -9.04
N ASP A 102 2.64 -38.35 -9.20
CA ASP A 102 2.10 -39.67 -8.93
C ASP A 102 2.67 -40.72 -9.91
N GLY A 103 2.99 -40.32 -11.15
CA GLY A 103 3.62 -41.16 -12.15
C GLY A 103 2.73 -42.29 -12.66
N ALA A 104 3.33 -43.48 -12.93
CA ALA A 104 2.59 -44.64 -13.43
C ALA A 104 1.69 -45.21 -12.31
N ARG A 105 0.51 -45.68 -12.70
CA ARG A 105 -0.43 -46.29 -11.77
C ARG A 105 0.15 -47.60 -11.21
N GLN A 106 -0.16 -47.88 -9.94
CA GLN A 106 0.31 -49.07 -9.25
C GLN A 106 0.00 -50.39 -10.05
N GLN A 107 -1.18 -50.46 -10.68
CA GLN A 107 -1.58 -51.61 -11.50
C GLN A 107 -0.72 -51.78 -12.75
N GLU A 108 -0.22 -50.65 -13.34
CA GLU A 108 0.67 -50.71 -14.50
C GLU A 108 2.05 -51.25 -14.11
N ILE A 109 2.54 -50.85 -12.93
CA ILE A 109 3.80 -51.34 -12.36
C ILE A 109 3.69 -52.84 -12.05
N GLU A 110 2.62 -53.26 -11.38
CA GLU A 110 2.37 -54.67 -11.06
C GLU A 110 2.27 -55.57 -12.32
N ALA A 111 1.60 -55.06 -13.37
CA ALA A 111 1.53 -55.76 -14.66
C ALA A 111 2.92 -55.91 -15.30
N ALA A 112 3.74 -54.87 -15.25
CA ALA A 112 5.11 -54.93 -15.78
C ALA A 112 6.02 -55.83 -14.93
N GLU A 113 5.86 -55.87 -13.61
CA GLU A 113 6.56 -56.77 -12.72
C GLU A 113 6.21 -58.25 -13.01
N ALA A 114 4.94 -58.55 -13.22
CA ALA A 114 4.49 -59.88 -13.63
C ALA A 114 5.10 -60.29 -14.98
N GLN A 115 5.22 -59.35 -15.92
CA GLN A 115 5.86 -59.60 -17.23
C GLN A 115 7.35 -59.93 -17.08
N VAL A 116 8.08 -59.18 -16.24
CA VAL A 116 9.50 -59.46 -15.92
C VAL A 116 9.64 -60.86 -15.27
N ALA A 117 8.78 -61.19 -14.31
CA ALA A 117 8.78 -62.50 -13.65
C ALA A 117 8.53 -63.64 -14.65
N PHE A 118 7.56 -63.48 -15.57
CA PHE A 118 7.28 -64.42 -16.62
C PHE A 118 8.49 -64.63 -17.54
N LYS A 119 9.13 -63.58 -18.04
CA LYS A 119 10.33 -63.63 -18.89
C LYS A 119 11.53 -64.23 -18.14
N GLY A 120 11.68 -63.89 -16.84
CA GLY A 120 12.69 -64.49 -15.97
C GLY A 120 12.56 -66.00 -15.83
N ALA A 121 11.34 -66.55 -15.66
CA ALA A 121 11.07 -67.98 -15.64
C ALA A 121 11.39 -68.65 -17.00
N ALA A 122 11.00 -67.98 -18.11
CA ALA A 122 11.31 -68.45 -19.46
C ALA A 122 12.83 -68.53 -19.71
N ARG A 123 13.60 -67.52 -19.26
CA ARG A 123 15.08 -67.56 -19.34
C ARG A 123 15.67 -68.76 -18.59
N LEU A 124 15.19 -68.96 -17.35
CA LEU A 124 15.66 -70.11 -16.54
C LEU A 124 15.41 -71.42 -17.24
N GLN A 125 14.26 -71.59 -17.92
CA GLN A 125 13.95 -72.77 -18.71
C GLN A 125 14.87 -72.89 -19.93
N ALA A 126 15.03 -71.89 -20.72
CA ALA A 126 15.93 -71.82 -21.89
C ALA A 126 17.39 -72.14 -21.51
N GLN A 127 17.86 -71.63 -20.34
CA GLN A 127 19.19 -72.01 -19.81
C GLN A 127 19.35 -73.49 -19.51
N LYS A 128 18.32 -74.13 -18.89
CA LYS A 128 18.33 -75.59 -18.65
C LYS A 128 18.34 -76.36 -19.95
N ASP A 129 17.58 -75.90 -20.95
CA ASP A 129 17.52 -76.54 -22.25
C ASP A 129 18.86 -76.46 -23.00
N LEU A 130 19.55 -75.29 -22.93
CA LEU A 130 20.91 -75.09 -23.45
C LEU A 130 21.89 -76.06 -22.73
N THR A 131 21.92 -76.11 -21.39
CA THR A 131 22.82 -77.00 -20.64
C THR A 131 22.60 -78.40 -20.97
N ARG A 132 21.36 -78.85 -21.23
CA ARG A 132 21.02 -80.19 -21.72
C ARG A 132 21.54 -80.40 -23.13
N ALA A 133 21.36 -79.45 -24.05
CA ALA A 133 21.84 -79.54 -25.42
C ALA A 133 23.39 -79.65 -25.48
N GLU A 134 24.10 -78.85 -24.66
CA GLU A 134 25.56 -78.90 -24.52
C GLU A 134 26.05 -80.26 -24.07
N SER A 135 25.39 -80.89 -23.05
CA SER A 135 25.73 -82.20 -22.55
C SER A 135 25.53 -83.29 -23.60
N LEU A 136 24.41 -83.27 -24.38
CA LEU A 136 24.12 -84.18 -25.45
C LEU A 136 25.06 -84.04 -26.66
N PHE A 137 25.43 -82.78 -26.99
CA PHE A 137 26.42 -82.53 -28.04
C PHE A 137 27.79 -83.10 -27.67
N GLN A 138 28.25 -82.90 -26.43
CA GLN A 138 29.50 -83.48 -25.92
C GLN A 138 29.48 -84.98 -25.95
N ALA A 139 28.29 -85.58 -25.75
CA ALA A 139 28.09 -87.07 -25.88
C ALA A 139 27.97 -87.52 -27.33
N GLY A 140 28.02 -86.63 -28.33
CA GLY A 140 27.86 -86.95 -29.75
C GLY A 140 26.43 -87.31 -30.16
N ALA A 141 25.43 -86.98 -29.31
CA ALA A 141 24.00 -87.30 -29.51
C ALA A 141 23.16 -86.17 -30.07
N LEU A 142 23.79 -84.98 -30.33
CA LEU A 142 23.11 -83.79 -30.86
C LEU A 142 23.92 -83.22 -32.00
N SER A 143 23.23 -82.62 -32.98
CA SER A 143 23.89 -81.86 -34.08
C SER A 143 24.33 -80.46 -33.64
N GLN A 144 25.34 -79.87 -34.33
CA GLN A 144 25.79 -78.53 -34.07
C GLN A 144 24.68 -77.54 -34.33
N GLU A 145 23.84 -77.75 -35.35
CA GLU A 145 22.68 -76.88 -35.66
C GLU A 145 21.70 -76.81 -34.50
N GLU A 146 21.42 -77.93 -33.84
CA GLU A 146 20.51 -78.00 -32.70
C GLU A 146 21.11 -77.30 -31.46
N LEU A 147 22.44 -77.41 -31.23
CA LEU A 147 23.12 -76.63 -30.19
C LEU A 147 23.02 -75.16 -30.45
N GLU A 148 23.35 -74.64 -31.64
CA GLU A 148 23.24 -73.29 -32.06
C GLU A 148 21.79 -72.76 -31.91
N LYS A 149 20.78 -73.53 -32.23
CA LYS A 149 19.37 -73.19 -32.04
C LYS A 149 19.01 -73.04 -30.57
N ALA A 150 19.56 -73.88 -29.67
CA ALA A 150 19.36 -73.67 -28.22
C ALA A 150 20.04 -72.42 -27.70
N GLN A 151 21.25 -72.10 -28.18
CA GLN A 151 21.96 -70.89 -27.84
C GLN A 151 21.19 -69.64 -28.30
N LEU A 152 20.71 -69.59 -29.55
CA LEU A 152 19.88 -68.52 -30.09
C LEU A 152 18.57 -68.37 -29.33
N GLY A 153 17.97 -69.51 -28.88
CA GLY A 153 16.78 -69.54 -28.05
C GLY A 153 16.98 -68.84 -26.72
N LEU A 154 18.08 -69.12 -26.02
CA LEU A 154 18.45 -68.40 -24.78
C LEU A 154 18.69 -66.94 -25.05
N GLN A 155 19.51 -66.57 -26.05
CA GLN A 155 19.84 -65.18 -26.40
C GLN A 155 18.57 -64.37 -26.70
N LYS A 156 17.57 -64.98 -27.39
CA LYS A 156 16.27 -64.35 -27.67
C LYS A 156 15.54 -64.00 -26.37
N ILE A 157 15.41 -65.00 -25.47
CA ILE A 157 14.69 -64.77 -24.20
C ILE A 157 15.41 -63.80 -23.29
N GLU A 158 16.74 -63.78 -23.25
CA GLU A 158 17.52 -62.79 -22.50
C GLU A 158 17.29 -61.36 -23.03
N THR A 159 17.17 -61.20 -24.34
CA THR A 159 16.85 -59.92 -24.96
C THR A 159 15.43 -59.46 -24.62
N GLU A 160 14.47 -60.41 -24.63
CA GLU A 160 13.08 -60.12 -24.24
C GLU A 160 12.96 -59.77 -22.75
N LEU A 161 13.72 -60.45 -21.85
CA LEU A 161 13.76 -60.12 -20.43
C LEU A 161 14.32 -58.72 -20.21
N LYS A 162 15.45 -58.38 -20.85
CA LYS A 162 16.05 -57.05 -20.76
C LYS A 162 15.11 -55.96 -21.25
N ALA A 163 14.31 -56.20 -22.27
CA ALA A 163 13.31 -55.29 -22.77
C ALA A 163 12.16 -55.09 -21.74
N ALA A 164 11.70 -56.19 -21.10
CA ALA A 164 10.67 -56.12 -20.05
C ALA A 164 11.20 -55.35 -18.80
N GLU A 165 12.44 -55.61 -18.38
CA GLU A 165 13.09 -54.90 -17.27
C GLU A 165 13.23 -53.38 -17.58
N ALA A 166 13.62 -53.04 -18.82
CA ALA A 166 13.71 -51.62 -19.24
C ALA A 166 12.34 -50.94 -19.20
N GLN A 167 11.28 -51.62 -19.60
CA GLN A 167 9.92 -51.09 -19.53
C GLN A 167 9.46 -50.88 -18.07
N LEU A 168 9.72 -51.84 -17.17
CA LEU A 168 9.43 -51.70 -15.74
C LEU A 168 10.19 -50.54 -15.14
N ASN A 169 11.49 -50.42 -15.46
CA ASN A 169 12.30 -49.29 -14.96
C ASN A 169 11.80 -47.95 -15.46
N LEU A 170 11.30 -47.88 -16.71
CA LEU A 170 10.70 -46.65 -17.26
C LEU A 170 9.45 -46.24 -16.47
N LEU A 171 8.56 -47.21 -16.15
CA LEU A 171 7.37 -46.96 -15.35
C LEU A 171 7.74 -46.50 -13.92
N LYS A 172 8.69 -47.19 -13.28
CA LYS A 172 9.18 -46.84 -11.92
C LYS A 172 9.91 -45.52 -11.87
N ALA A 173 10.59 -45.10 -12.93
CA ALA A 173 11.25 -43.83 -13.00
C ALA A 173 10.27 -42.65 -13.06
N GLY A 174 9.01 -42.89 -13.48
CA GLY A 174 7.97 -41.86 -13.54
C GLY A 174 8.24 -40.78 -14.56
N SER A 175 7.71 -39.59 -14.30
CA SER A 175 7.85 -38.43 -15.17
C SER A 175 9.27 -37.87 -15.14
N ARG A 176 9.70 -37.29 -16.26
CA ARG A 176 11.02 -36.67 -16.36
C ARG A 176 11.10 -35.46 -15.40
N PRO A 177 12.22 -35.27 -14.67
CA PRO A 177 12.38 -34.09 -13.77
C PRO A 177 12.08 -32.77 -14.46
N ALA A 178 12.55 -32.55 -15.70
CA ALA A 178 12.25 -31.36 -16.48
C ALA A 178 10.75 -31.14 -16.74
N ALA A 179 9.95 -32.20 -16.86
CA ALA A 179 8.49 -32.09 -17.02
C ALA A 179 7.82 -31.68 -15.71
N ILE A 180 8.30 -32.19 -14.58
CA ILE A 180 7.85 -31.82 -13.24
C ILE A 180 8.22 -30.37 -12.96
N ASP A 181 9.44 -29.93 -13.28
CA ASP A 181 9.88 -28.56 -13.09
C ASP A 181 9.09 -27.57 -13.95
N ALA A 182 8.79 -27.97 -15.20
CA ALA A 182 7.91 -27.16 -16.07
C ALA A 182 6.48 -27.05 -15.51
N ALA A 183 5.93 -28.14 -14.95
CA ALA A 183 4.62 -28.11 -14.32
C ALA A 183 4.60 -27.28 -13.03
N ARG A 184 5.68 -27.30 -12.23
CA ARG A 184 5.84 -26.41 -11.07
C ARG A 184 5.86 -24.95 -11.49
N ALA A 185 6.63 -24.61 -12.52
CA ALA A 185 6.67 -23.24 -13.06
C ALA A 185 5.29 -22.78 -13.54
N GLU A 186 4.48 -23.69 -14.12
CA GLU A 186 3.12 -23.39 -14.54
C GLU A 186 2.18 -23.13 -13.34
N VAL A 187 2.32 -23.89 -12.24
CA VAL A 187 1.60 -23.61 -10.98
C VAL A 187 1.95 -22.21 -10.46
N GLU A 188 3.24 -21.88 -10.37
CA GLU A 188 3.68 -20.54 -9.90
C GLU A 188 3.19 -19.42 -10.83
N ARG A 189 3.20 -19.64 -12.14
CA ARG A 189 2.63 -18.69 -13.10
C ARG A 189 1.13 -18.46 -12.87
N SER A 190 0.38 -19.54 -12.68
CA SER A 190 -1.07 -19.47 -12.43
C SER A 190 -1.37 -18.80 -11.10
N ARG A 191 -0.56 -19.05 -10.05
CA ARG A 191 -0.68 -18.37 -8.75
C ARG A 191 -0.43 -16.88 -8.87
N ALA A 192 0.59 -16.46 -9.64
CA ALA A 192 0.87 -15.04 -9.86
C ALA A 192 -0.29 -14.32 -10.58
N VAL A 193 -0.92 -14.98 -11.56
CA VAL A 193 -2.12 -14.45 -12.24
C VAL A 193 -3.29 -14.30 -11.26
N TRP A 194 -3.54 -15.32 -10.44
CA TRP A 194 -4.60 -15.27 -9.44
C TRP A 194 -4.34 -14.19 -8.38
N GLN A 195 -3.09 -14.03 -7.89
CA GLN A 195 -2.73 -12.97 -6.95
C GLN A 195 -2.97 -11.58 -7.54
N ALA A 196 -2.67 -11.38 -8.84
CA ALA A 196 -2.98 -10.11 -9.51
C ALA A 196 -4.50 -9.82 -9.53
N SER A 197 -5.32 -10.85 -9.77
CA SER A 197 -6.78 -10.71 -9.72
C SER A 197 -7.29 -10.44 -8.29
N GLN A 198 -6.66 -11.00 -7.26
CA GLN A 198 -6.98 -10.73 -5.86
C GLN A 198 -6.65 -9.26 -5.49
N ALA A 199 -5.49 -8.76 -5.90
CA ALA A 199 -5.12 -7.35 -5.69
C ALA A 199 -6.13 -6.38 -6.32
N MET A 200 -6.66 -6.71 -7.52
CA MET A 200 -7.74 -5.91 -8.13
C MET A 200 -9.04 -5.94 -7.32
N LEU A 201 -9.34 -7.03 -6.60
CA LEU A 201 -10.49 -7.09 -5.71
C LEU A 201 -10.25 -6.29 -4.42
N GLU A 202 -9.01 -6.26 -3.91
CA GLU A 202 -8.64 -5.42 -2.77
C GLU A 202 -8.76 -3.93 -3.13
N ASP A 203 -8.41 -3.52 -4.34
CA ASP A 203 -8.56 -2.15 -4.86
C ASP A 203 -10.03 -1.67 -4.94
N LEU A 204 -11.02 -2.56 -4.81
CA LEU A 204 -12.43 -2.22 -4.68
C LEU A 204 -12.82 -1.81 -3.25
N GLN A 205 -11.92 -1.99 -2.29
CA GLN A 205 -12.11 -1.63 -0.89
C GLN A 205 -11.39 -0.31 -0.62
N LEU A 206 -12.15 0.76 -0.42
CA LEU A 206 -11.58 2.06 -0.09
C LEU A 206 -11.43 2.13 1.44
N VAL A 207 -10.19 2.16 1.89
CA VAL A 207 -9.82 2.22 3.32
C VAL A 207 -9.24 3.59 3.68
N SER A 208 -9.34 3.98 4.94
CA SER A 208 -8.71 5.21 5.43
C SER A 208 -7.18 5.05 5.50
N PRO A 209 -6.39 5.99 4.94
CA PRO A 209 -4.93 5.97 5.03
C PRO A 209 -4.39 6.57 6.34
N LEU A 210 -5.26 7.11 7.22
CA LEU A 210 -4.89 7.77 8.47
C LEU A 210 -6.03 7.70 9.49
N ASP A 211 -5.69 7.92 10.76
CA ASP A 211 -6.68 8.19 11.80
C ASP A 211 -7.23 9.62 11.64
N GLY A 212 -8.55 9.77 11.56
CA GLY A 212 -9.14 11.07 11.31
C GLY A 212 -10.64 11.12 11.43
N THR A 213 -11.23 12.19 10.91
CA THR A 213 -12.69 12.38 10.86
C THR A 213 -13.13 12.57 9.41
N VAL A 214 -14.21 11.91 9.03
CA VAL A 214 -14.83 12.06 7.70
C VAL A 214 -15.38 13.49 7.56
N VAL A 215 -14.85 14.24 6.61
CA VAL A 215 -15.30 15.63 6.34
C VAL A 215 -16.41 15.68 5.33
N SER A 216 -16.29 14.90 4.25
CA SER A 216 -17.28 14.86 3.20
C SER A 216 -17.37 13.49 2.54
N ARG A 217 -18.54 13.19 2.05
CA ARG A 217 -18.87 12.04 1.24
C ARG A 217 -19.46 12.53 -0.09
N ASN A 218 -18.81 12.20 -1.18
CA ASN A 218 -19.15 12.77 -2.49
C ASN A 218 -20.10 11.90 -3.32
N TYR A 219 -20.42 10.69 -2.85
CA TYR A 219 -21.24 9.71 -3.57
C TYR A 219 -22.21 8.96 -2.66
N GLU A 220 -23.25 8.41 -3.25
CA GLU A 220 -24.26 7.58 -2.60
C GLU A 220 -24.17 6.10 -3.03
N THR A 221 -24.74 5.21 -2.21
CA THR A 221 -24.86 3.78 -2.55
C THR A 221 -25.64 3.59 -3.84
N GLY A 222 -25.11 2.78 -4.75
CA GLY A 222 -25.68 2.54 -6.08
C GLY A 222 -25.14 3.47 -7.18
N GLU A 223 -24.37 4.51 -6.85
CA GLU A 223 -23.75 5.39 -7.85
C GLU A 223 -22.50 4.77 -8.44
N PHE A 224 -22.22 5.14 -9.69
CA PHE A 224 -21.00 4.73 -10.40
C PHE A 224 -19.88 5.72 -10.16
N VAL A 225 -18.70 5.21 -9.81
CA VAL A 225 -17.48 5.98 -9.56
C VAL A 225 -16.44 5.68 -10.64
N ALA A 226 -15.84 6.73 -11.19
CA ALA A 226 -14.73 6.60 -12.13
C ALA A 226 -13.39 6.55 -11.40
N VAL A 227 -12.37 5.99 -12.05
CA VAL A 227 -10.99 5.97 -11.53
C VAL A 227 -10.50 7.39 -11.22
N GLY A 228 -9.87 7.57 -10.06
CA GLY A 228 -9.33 8.86 -9.60
C GLY A 228 -10.35 9.83 -9.03
N SER A 229 -11.65 9.46 -9.00
CA SER A 229 -12.66 10.30 -8.37
C SER A 229 -12.54 10.28 -6.85
N PRO A 230 -12.55 11.44 -6.17
CA PRO A 230 -12.57 11.51 -4.72
C PRO A 230 -13.93 11.05 -4.18
N VAL A 231 -13.94 9.96 -3.43
CA VAL A 231 -15.17 9.37 -2.88
C VAL A 231 -15.44 9.89 -1.48
N VAL A 232 -14.40 9.95 -0.65
CA VAL A 232 -14.47 10.39 0.75
C VAL A 232 -13.28 11.28 1.03
N THR A 233 -13.49 12.35 1.81
CA THR A 233 -12.41 13.18 2.35
C THR A 233 -12.30 12.95 3.86
N VAL A 234 -11.12 12.57 4.34
CA VAL A 234 -10.81 12.41 5.77
C VAL A 234 -9.83 13.50 6.19
N ALA A 235 -10.06 14.12 7.34
CA ALA A 235 -9.20 15.14 7.93
C ALA A 235 -8.60 14.65 9.25
N ASP A 236 -7.31 14.91 9.45
CA ASP A 236 -6.67 14.80 10.75
C ASP A 236 -7.01 16.07 11.59
N LEU A 237 -7.95 15.92 12.51
CA LEU A 237 -8.35 17.00 13.41
C LEU A 237 -7.47 17.10 14.67
N GLN A 238 -6.51 16.20 14.86
CA GLN A 238 -5.57 16.26 15.99
C GLN A 238 -4.37 17.15 15.66
N SER A 239 -4.09 17.36 14.37
CA SER A 239 -2.95 18.17 13.89
C SER A 239 -3.44 19.42 13.15
N LEU A 240 -4.19 20.28 13.86
CA LEU A 240 -4.69 21.54 13.29
C LEU A 240 -3.57 22.57 13.17
N TRP A 241 -3.68 23.41 12.16
CA TRP A 241 -2.78 24.53 11.95
C TRP A 241 -3.54 25.74 11.40
N ILE A 242 -2.94 26.92 11.53
CA ILE A 242 -3.53 28.17 11.05
C ILE A 242 -2.66 28.73 9.95
N LYS A 243 -3.28 29.09 8.84
CA LYS A 243 -2.66 29.83 7.75
C LYS A 243 -2.97 31.31 7.91
N VAL A 244 -1.97 32.07 8.24
CA VAL A 244 -2.08 33.54 8.33
C VAL A 244 -1.24 34.21 7.25
N TYR A 245 -1.62 35.44 6.91
CA TYR A 245 -0.91 36.24 5.92
C TYR A 245 -0.23 37.43 6.60
N VAL A 246 1.10 37.46 6.56
CA VAL A 246 1.92 38.48 7.16
C VAL A 246 2.44 39.44 6.07
N PRO A 247 2.25 40.75 6.20
CA PRO A 247 2.79 41.75 5.27
C PRO A 247 4.32 41.68 5.20
N THR A 248 4.90 42.04 4.04
CA THR A 248 6.37 42.05 3.84
C THR A 248 7.10 42.92 4.86
N VAL A 249 6.49 44.00 5.33
CA VAL A 249 7.09 44.94 6.32
C VAL A 249 7.27 44.29 7.70
N ASP A 250 6.37 43.34 8.08
CA ASP A 250 6.37 42.71 9.38
C ASP A 250 7.11 41.34 9.36
N LEU A 251 7.32 40.80 8.16
CA LEU A 251 7.95 39.48 7.98
C LEU A 251 9.33 39.34 8.64
N PRO A 252 10.24 40.35 8.64
CA PRO A 252 11.54 40.23 9.29
C PRO A 252 11.49 39.98 10.79
N GLN A 253 10.33 40.21 11.43
CA GLN A 253 10.11 40.04 12.87
C GLN A 253 9.45 38.69 13.18
N VAL A 254 9.12 37.87 12.16
CA VAL A 254 8.51 36.56 12.30
C VAL A 254 9.54 35.49 11.95
N PHE A 255 9.78 34.54 12.85
CA PHE A 255 10.77 33.49 12.69
C PHE A 255 10.20 32.09 13.01
N LEU A 256 10.84 31.06 12.47
CA LEU A 256 10.48 29.67 12.74
C LEU A 256 10.67 29.34 14.23
N GLY A 257 9.69 28.64 14.81
CA GLY A 257 9.69 28.30 16.23
C GLY A 257 9.11 29.39 17.14
N GLN A 258 8.79 30.56 16.62
CA GLN A 258 8.18 31.65 17.40
C GLN A 258 6.80 31.23 17.93
N LYS A 259 6.53 31.58 19.20
CA LYS A 259 5.22 31.35 19.81
C LYS A 259 4.22 32.41 19.37
N ALA A 260 2.97 31.99 19.24
CA ALA A 260 1.87 32.89 18.90
C ALA A 260 0.65 32.60 19.78
N ALA A 261 -0.03 33.65 20.22
CA ALA A 261 -1.32 33.57 20.86
C ALA A 261 -2.43 33.65 19.80
N ILE A 262 -3.38 32.74 19.88
CA ILE A 262 -4.40 32.52 18.88
C ILE A 262 -5.77 32.70 19.53
N THR A 263 -6.60 33.52 18.94
CA THR A 263 -7.98 33.74 19.37
C THR A 263 -8.92 33.38 18.23
N VAL A 264 -9.89 32.52 18.49
CA VAL A 264 -10.84 32.05 17.48
C VAL A 264 -12.18 32.76 17.66
N SER A 265 -12.76 33.21 16.57
CA SER A 265 -14.06 33.90 16.61
C SER A 265 -15.13 33.03 17.27
N GLY A 266 -15.78 33.56 18.31
CA GLY A 266 -16.82 32.87 19.09
C GLY A 266 -16.29 32.07 20.28
N SER A 267 -14.96 32.02 20.53
CA SER A 267 -14.36 31.47 21.74
C SER A 267 -13.77 32.58 22.62
N THR A 268 -13.88 32.42 23.92
CA THR A 268 -13.16 33.25 24.91
C THR A 268 -11.80 32.68 25.28
N GLN A 269 -11.48 31.49 24.78
CA GLN A 269 -10.26 30.78 25.06
C GLN A 269 -9.14 31.27 24.12
N THR A 270 -7.95 31.48 24.66
CA THR A 270 -6.75 31.76 23.87
C THR A 270 -5.95 30.45 23.77
N TYR A 271 -5.63 30.08 22.55
CA TYR A 271 -4.80 28.94 22.22
C TYR A 271 -3.35 29.37 21.99
N THR A 272 -2.42 28.45 22.15
CA THR A 272 -1.01 28.68 21.84
C THR A 272 -0.64 27.87 20.60
N GLY A 273 0.23 28.44 19.78
CA GLY A 273 0.76 27.77 18.62
C GLY A 273 2.19 28.19 18.33
N THR A 274 2.84 27.42 17.47
CA THR A 274 4.23 27.64 17.10
C THR A 274 4.34 27.80 15.60
N VAL A 275 5.09 28.82 15.13
CA VAL A 275 5.38 29.04 13.70
C VAL A 275 6.16 27.83 13.16
N SER A 276 5.52 27.06 12.30
CA SER A 276 6.07 25.82 11.73
C SER A 276 6.62 26.01 10.32
N HIS A 277 6.10 27.00 9.57
CA HIS A 277 6.55 27.24 8.20
C HIS A 277 6.28 28.70 7.80
N ILE A 278 7.20 29.26 7.02
CA ILE A 278 7.06 30.58 6.39
C ILE A 278 7.26 30.37 4.88
N ALA A 279 6.29 30.82 4.08
CA ALA A 279 6.34 30.67 2.64
C ALA A 279 7.54 31.43 2.05
N THR A 280 8.25 30.80 1.09
CA THR A 280 9.40 31.42 0.41
C THR A 280 8.99 32.37 -0.72
N GLN A 281 7.73 32.27 -1.16
CA GLN A 281 7.16 33.15 -2.19
C GLN A 281 6.03 33.99 -1.62
N GLY A 282 6.04 35.27 -1.97
CA GLY A 282 4.95 36.17 -1.60
C GLY A 282 3.72 35.94 -2.47
N GLU A 283 2.56 36.02 -1.84
CA GLU A 283 1.25 35.97 -2.48
C GLU A 283 0.63 37.37 -2.54
N PHE A 284 -0.17 37.63 -3.57
CA PHE A 284 -0.94 38.88 -3.63
C PHE A 284 -2.30 38.64 -2.95
N THR A 285 -2.68 39.52 -2.01
CA THR A 285 -4.01 39.38 -1.42
C THR A 285 -5.09 39.59 -2.50
N PRO A 286 -6.05 38.66 -2.62
CA PRO A 286 -7.14 38.79 -3.61
C PRO A 286 -8.19 39.81 -3.11
N LYS A 287 -7.82 41.08 -2.96
CA LYS A 287 -8.79 42.15 -2.77
C LYS A 287 -9.03 42.84 -4.11
N THR A 288 -10.30 43.05 -4.45
CA THR A 288 -10.76 43.81 -5.62
C THR A 288 -10.22 45.26 -5.47
N ILE A 289 -9.21 45.58 -6.26
CA ILE A 289 -8.38 46.77 -6.10
C ILE A 289 -9.08 47.96 -6.72
N GLN A 290 -9.38 49.01 -5.97
CA GLN A 290 -9.95 50.26 -6.47
C GLN A 290 -8.99 51.45 -6.47
N THR A 291 -7.79 51.37 -5.87
CA THR A 291 -6.85 52.50 -5.81
C THR A 291 -5.39 52.12 -6.08
N GLU A 292 -4.60 53.07 -6.65
CA GLU A 292 -3.17 52.84 -6.99
C GLU A 292 -2.26 52.60 -5.77
N LYS A 293 -2.62 53.02 -4.58
CA LYS A 293 -1.85 52.84 -3.34
C LYS A 293 -1.96 51.44 -2.73
N GLU A 294 -2.96 50.65 -3.11
CA GLU A 294 -3.19 49.30 -2.58
C GLU A 294 -2.59 48.19 -3.45
N ARG A 295 -1.93 48.51 -4.57
CA ARG A 295 -1.40 47.54 -5.54
C ARG A 295 -0.18 46.75 -5.10
N ALA A 296 0.37 46.93 -3.92
CA ALA A 296 1.67 46.36 -3.56
C ALA A 296 1.75 45.75 -2.16
N ASN A 297 0.67 45.23 -1.60
CA ASN A 297 0.77 44.51 -0.36
C ASN A 297 1.05 43.02 -0.69
N VAL A 298 2.33 42.72 -0.95
CA VAL A 298 2.82 41.36 -0.96
C VAL A 298 2.75 40.85 0.48
N VAL A 299 2.09 39.72 0.66
CA VAL A 299 1.98 39.03 1.93
C VAL A 299 2.63 37.63 1.81
N TYR A 300 3.11 37.16 2.93
CA TYR A 300 3.68 35.82 3.01
C TYR A 300 2.78 34.93 3.86
N ALA A 301 2.48 33.75 3.36
CA ALA A 301 1.74 32.77 4.13
C ALA A 301 2.64 32.19 5.24
N VAL A 302 2.16 32.26 6.47
CA VAL A 302 2.82 31.68 7.64
C VAL A 302 1.91 30.61 8.22
N LYS A 303 2.44 29.40 8.39
CA LYS A 303 1.76 28.28 9.00
C LYS A 303 2.14 28.18 10.48
N ILE A 304 1.13 28.16 11.34
CA ILE A 304 1.28 28.07 12.79
C ILE A 304 0.58 26.80 13.24
N SER A 305 1.34 25.85 13.75
CA SER A 305 0.79 24.60 14.32
C SER A 305 0.21 24.89 15.70
N LEU A 306 -1.00 24.45 15.98
CA LEU A 306 -1.59 24.50 17.31
C LEU A 306 -0.90 23.49 18.23
N ASP A 307 -0.53 23.91 19.43
CA ASP A 307 0.14 23.03 20.41
C ASP A 307 -0.85 22.04 21.04
N GLU A 308 -2.07 22.48 21.34
CA GLU A 308 -3.15 21.68 21.94
C GLU A 308 -4.48 22.02 21.25
N PRO A 309 -4.82 21.32 20.14
CA PRO A 309 -6.10 21.53 19.48
C PRO A 309 -7.25 20.96 20.33
N ASP A 310 -8.32 21.73 20.47
CA ASP A 310 -9.56 21.32 21.13
C ASP A 310 -10.57 20.83 20.09
N ASN A 311 -11.45 19.92 20.46
CA ASN A 311 -12.55 19.41 19.63
C ASN A 311 -13.56 20.50 19.17
N LEU A 312 -13.52 21.67 19.80
CA LEU A 312 -14.31 22.85 19.40
C LEU A 312 -13.77 23.51 18.12
N LEU A 313 -12.49 23.36 17.83
CA LEU A 313 -11.86 23.93 16.66
C LEU A 313 -12.21 23.13 15.41
N LYS A 314 -12.67 23.81 14.39
CA LYS A 314 -13.02 23.19 13.09
C LYS A 314 -12.25 23.85 11.96
N PRO A 315 -11.82 23.11 10.95
CA PRO A 315 -11.29 23.67 9.73
C PRO A 315 -12.26 24.68 9.10
N GLY A 316 -11.72 25.80 8.60
CA GLY A 316 -12.52 26.90 8.05
C GLY A 316 -12.89 27.99 9.06
N MET A 317 -12.68 27.78 10.37
CA MET A 317 -12.94 28.85 11.36
C MET A 317 -11.91 29.97 11.21
N PRO A 318 -12.34 31.27 11.24
CA PRO A 318 -11.43 32.40 11.26
C PRO A 318 -10.75 32.53 12.63
N ALA A 319 -9.45 32.84 12.60
CA ALA A 319 -8.62 33.00 13.79
C ALA A 319 -7.75 34.24 13.67
N ASP A 320 -7.62 34.98 14.77
CA ASP A 320 -6.69 36.09 14.92
C ASP A 320 -5.46 35.63 15.70
N VAL A 321 -4.31 35.95 15.16
CA VAL A 321 -3.00 35.50 15.68
C VAL A 321 -2.21 36.73 16.11
N ILE A 322 -1.61 36.66 17.29
CA ILE A 322 -0.69 37.65 17.84
C ILE A 322 0.65 36.97 18.06
N PHE A 323 1.69 37.41 17.33
CA PHE A 323 3.04 36.86 17.50
C PHE A 323 3.66 37.40 18.79
N ILE A 324 4.14 36.47 19.62
CA ILE A 324 4.79 36.82 20.89
C ILE A 324 6.24 37.16 20.59
N GLN A 325 6.64 38.41 20.93
CA GLN A 325 8.04 38.81 20.84
C GLN A 325 8.75 38.38 22.13
N GLU A 326 9.86 37.61 21.99
CA GLU A 326 10.76 37.30 23.11
C GLU A 326 11.66 38.51 23.43
#